data_e3dfe08a95b6d02cccbf7a1c577f617f
#
_entry.id   e3dfe08a95b6d02cccbf7a1c577f617f
#
_cell.length_a   1.000
_cell.length_b   1.000
_cell.length_c   1.000
_cell.angle_alpha   90.00
_cell.angle_beta   90.00
_cell.angle_gamma   90.00
#
_symmetry.space_group_name_H-M   'P 1'
#
loop_
_entity.id
_entity.type
_entity.pdbx_description
1 polymer ?
#
loop_
_entity_poly.entity_id
_entity_poly.type
_entity_poly.pdbx_seq_one_letter_code
_entity_poly.pdbx_strand_id
1 'polypeptide(L)'
;MLAILKTPRIALVRPSVNLFLMRYMGKFRLKRVGGNLILHSHLPPVNSKAFARFVNEQLVGRSAGPSHAQIGLTSACPQHCGCCYSRRRAGQPVDTETIIKAIRDLKRLGVFWLGFTGGEPLLNRDIVRITGSAGDDCAIKLFTTGCGLTRELAAGLQRAGLYSVSVSLDHPEEAVHDQGRGYPGAYRAARRAIDTFLDLGTVHVAVSTVLTREMINSSQAEDFLGFLEGLGIHEAWLSEVKPSVPACWNREAVITEAERLKLVDLQDRHNQKGKMTVNYLGHFEGREHFGCNAGSKMVYVDASGEVGPCVFTPMTFGNLRERPLAEIVREMRKRFPSGDSCFINDNYELLKRHHRGRMPLGREETLAILKEARFGPPAGFFQLHGKGDRGRRAR
;
A
#
# COMPACT_ATOMS: atom_id res chain seq x y z
N MET A 1 -7.94 3.10 25.57
CA MET A 1 -9.23 2.84 26.22
C MET A 1 -10.42 2.84 25.26
N LEU A 2 -10.68 3.88 24.48
CA LEU A 2 -11.80 3.95 23.50
C LEU A 2 -11.82 2.83 22.45
N ALA A 3 -10.67 2.38 21.94
CA ALA A 3 -10.58 1.26 20.99
C ALA A 3 -10.97 -0.07 21.62
N ILE A 4 -10.66 -0.27 22.90
CA ILE A 4 -11.03 -1.47 23.67
C ILE A 4 -12.55 -1.52 23.87
N LEU A 5 -13.20 -0.39 24.13
CA LEU A 5 -14.67 -0.31 24.32
C LEU A 5 -15.44 -0.66 23.06
N LYS A 6 -14.91 -0.33 21.85
CA LYS A 6 -15.55 -0.64 20.56
C LYS A 6 -15.12 -2.00 19.99
N THR A 7 -14.03 -2.58 20.50
CA THR A 7 -13.51 -3.87 20.03
C THR A 7 -13.01 -4.70 21.22
N PRO A 8 -13.94 -5.17 22.09
CA PRO A 8 -13.57 -5.84 23.34
C PRO A 8 -12.74 -7.11 23.12
N ARG A 9 -12.87 -7.77 21.95
CA ARG A 9 -12.07 -8.97 21.62
C ARG A 9 -10.57 -8.71 21.47
N ILE A 10 -10.10 -7.45 21.46
CA ILE A 10 -8.66 -7.14 21.52
C ILE A 10 -8.01 -7.73 22.78
N ALA A 11 -8.78 -7.89 23.87
CA ALA A 11 -8.31 -8.55 25.10
C ALA A 11 -8.00 -10.05 24.90
N LEU A 12 -8.54 -10.68 23.89
CA LEU A 12 -8.28 -12.08 23.53
C LEU A 12 -7.02 -12.27 22.68
N VAL A 13 -6.41 -11.18 22.23
CA VAL A 13 -5.15 -11.23 21.48
C VAL A 13 -4.03 -11.64 22.44
N ARG A 14 -3.14 -12.54 22.00
CA ARG A 14 -2.03 -13.01 22.84
C ARG A 14 -1.22 -11.86 23.44
N PRO A 15 -0.81 -11.90 24.70
CA PRO A 15 -0.06 -10.83 25.35
C PRO A 15 1.20 -10.41 24.60
N SER A 16 1.96 -11.37 24.04
CA SER A 16 3.15 -11.10 23.23
C SER A 16 2.84 -10.32 21.94
N VAL A 17 1.73 -10.63 21.27
CA VAL A 17 1.26 -9.91 20.09
C VAL A 17 0.77 -8.53 20.46
N ASN A 18 0.01 -8.41 21.56
CA ASN A 18 -0.42 -7.11 22.06
C ASN A 18 0.75 -6.21 22.43
N LEU A 19 1.77 -6.73 23.13
CA LEU A 19 2.97 -5.98 23.45
C LEU A 19 3.73 -5.52 22.19
N PHE A 20 3.84 -6.40 21.20
CA PHE A 20 4.42 -6.05 19.91
C PHE A 20 3.65 -4.90 19.22
N LEU A 21 2.31 -5.03 19.15
CA LEU A 21 1.46 -4.01 18.53
C LEU A 21 1.50 -2.69 19.31
N MET A 22 1.53 -2.72 20.64
CA MET A 22 1.67 -1.50 21.45
C MET A 22 3.00 -0.79 21.20
N ARG A 23 4.10 -1.54 21.08
CA ARG A 23 5.42 -0.96 20.78
C ARG A 23 5.45 -0.36 19.37
N TYR A 24 4.88 -1.06 18.37
CA TYR A 24 4.78 -0.56 17.02
C TYR A 24 3.88 0.69 16.95
N MET A 25 2.66 0.61 17.48
CA MET A 25 1.70 1.71 17.46
C MET A 25 2.13 2.91 18.29
N GLY A 26 2.91 2.69 19.35
CA GLY A 26 3.46 3.76 20.19
C GLY A 26 4.42 4.70 19.48
N LYS A 27 4.91 4.32 18.28
CA LYS A 27 5.73 5.20 17.41
C LYS A 27 4.89 6.24 16.67
N PHE A 28 3.57 6.17 16.72
CA PHE A 28 2.63 7.05 16.01
C PHE A 28 1.69 7.73 16.99
N ARG A 29 1.22 8.93 16.62
CA ARG A 29 0.24 9.68 17.39
C ARG A 29 -1.16 9.47 16.84
N LEU A 30 -2.11 9.18 17.71
CA LEU A 30 -3.51 9.07 17.32
C LEU A 30 -4.08 10.45 16.98
N LYS A 31 -4.66 10.59 15.79
CA LYS A 31 -5.28 11.81 15.29
C LYS A 31 -6.77 11.63 15.08
N ARG A 32 -7.53 12.71 15.26
CA ARG A 32 -8.95 12.75 14.94
C ARG A 32 -9.15 13.52 13.64
N VAL A 33 -9.76 12.87 12.64
CA VAL A 33 -10.10 13.46 11.35
C VAL A 33 -11.55 13.06 11.03
N GLY A 34 -12.46 14.02 10.93
CA GLY A 34 -13.87 13.78 10.59
C GLY A 34 -14.57 12.73 11.45
N GLY A 35 -14.26 12.66 12.75
CA GLY A 35 -14.82 11.65 13.66
C GLY A 35 -14.06 10.32 13.67
N ASN A 36 -13.19 10.06 12.71
CA ASN A 36 -12.30 8.92 12.65
C ASN A 36 -11.10 9.11 13.58
N LEU A 37 -10.71 8.05 14.29
CA LEU A 37 -9.49 8.00 15.09
C LEU A 37 -8.44 7.22 14.30
N ILE A 38 -7.45 7.91 13.76
CA ILE A 38 -6.46 7.38 12.81
C ILE A 38 -5.07 7.40 13.43
N LEU A 39 -4.39 6.28 13.40
CA LEU A 39 -3.00 6.15 13.82
C LEU A 39 -2.07 6.44 12.63
N HIS A 40 -2.27 5.72 11.56
CA HIS A 40 -1.68 5.93 10.23
C HIS A 40 -2.56 5.27 9.16
N SER A 41 -2.38 5.65 7.91
CA SER A 41 -3.30 5.27 6.82
C SER A 41 -3.21 3.82 6.32
N HIS A 42 -2.31 3.00 6.87
CA HIS A 42 -2.27 1.53 6.62
C HIS A 42 -3.14 0.73 7.59
N LEU A 43 -3.65 1.35 8.64
CA LEU A 43 -4.63 0.75 9.53
C LEU A 43 -5.98 1.41 9.32
N PRO A 44 -7.08 0.66 9.42
CA PRO A 44 -8.41 1.27 9.52
C PRO A 44 -8.50 2.21 10.71
N PRO A 45 -9.37 3.23 10.67
CA PRO A 45 -9.64 4.03 11.86
C PRO A 45 -10.01 3.14 13.04
N VAL A 46 -9.35 3.33 14.19
CA VAL A 46 -9.47 2.41 15.36
C VAL A 46 -10.88 2.35 15.96
N ASN A 47 -11.74 3.29 15.60
CA ASN A 47 -13.14 3.34 15.98
C ASN A 47 -14.11 2.85 14.89
N SER A 48 -13.61 2.20 13.83
CA SER A 48 -14.41 1.71 12.68
C SER A 48 -14.76 0.22 12.78
N LYS A 49 -15.76 -0.21 12.01
CA LYS A 49 -16.09 -1.64 11.81
C LYS A 49 -14.96 -2.40 11.13
N ALA A 50 -14.24 -1.75 10.20
CA ALA A 50 -13.07 -2.33 9.54
C ALA A 50 -11.95 -2.68 10.54
N PHE A 51 -11.72 -1.83 11.57
CA PHE A 51 -10.77 -2.14 12.64
C PHE A 51 -11.24 -3.30 13.52
N ALA A 52 -12.52 -3.33 13.86
CA ALA A 52 -13.10 -4.45 14.61
C ALA A 52 -12.91 -5.78 13.83
N ARG A 53 -13.09 -5.72 12.51
CA ARG A 53 -12.85 -6.84 11.62
C ARG A 53 -11.38 -7.28 11.58
N PHE A 54 -10.45 -6.33 11.51
CA PHE A 54 -9.01 -6.60 11.65
C PHE A 54 -8.70 -7.37 12.94
N VAL A 55 -9.17 -6.88 14.08
CA VAL A 55 -8.94 -7.56 15.37
C VAL A 55 -9.55 -8.95 15.38
N ASN A 56 -10.82 -9.07 14.99
CA ASN A 56 -11.55 -10.33 15.07
C ASN A 56 -11.00 -11.40 14.12
N GLU A 57 -10.72 -11.05 12.87
CA GLU A 57 -10.33 -12.02 11.85
C GLU A 57 -8.82 -12.26 11.81
N GLN A 58 -8.01 -11.20 11.87
CA GLN A 58 -6.57 -11.32 11.67
C GLN A 58 -5.80 -11.57 12.97
N LEU A 59 -6.20 -10.96 14.08
CA LEU A 59 -5.48 -11.10 15.35
C LEU A 59 -6.02 -12.23 16.22
N VAL A 60 -7.32 -12.28 16.45
CA VAL A 60 -7.96 -13.30 17.29
C VAL A 60 -8.23 -14.57 16.49
N GLY A 61 -8.92 -14.44 15.35
CA GLY A 61 -9.30 -15.54 14.48
C GLY A 61 -8.15 -16.15 13.68
N ARG A 62 -7.00 -15.50 13.64
CA ARG A 62 -5.80 -15.93 12.90
C ARG A 62 -6.09 -16.32 11.47
N SER A 63 -6.91 -15.50 10.79
CA SER A 63 -7.24 -15.72 9.40
C SER A 63 -5.97 -15.96 8.58
N ALA A 64 -5.96 -17.08 7.87
CA ALA A 64 -4.90 -17.36 6.91
C ALA A 64 -5.02 -16.47 5.66
N GLY A 65 -6.16 -15.80 5.41
CA GLY A 65 -6.40 -14.95 4.25
C GLY A 65 -5.56 -13.68 4.18
N PRO A 66 -5.60 -12.97 3.03
CA PRO A 66 -5.02 -11.64 2.91
C PRO A 66 -5.74 -10.68 3.84
N SER A 67 -5.04 -9.62 4.23
CA SER A 67 -5.58 -8.54 5.07
C SER A 67 -5.75 -7.24 4.29
N HIS A 68 -4.88 -7.01 3.32
CA HIS A 68 -4.81 -5.82 2.50
C HIS A 68 -4.88 -6.20 1.03
N ALA A 69 -5.52 -5.37 0.23
CA ALA A 69 -5.40 -5.47 -1.22
C ALA A 69 -5.29 -4.08 -1.84
N GLN A 70 -4.65 -4.02 -3.00
CA GLN A 70 -4.71 -2.84 -3.85
C GLN A 70 -5.34 -3.22 -5.18
N ILE A 71 -6.14 -2.30 -5.74
CA ILE A 71 -6.87 -2.52 -6.99
C ILE A 71 -6.57 -1.36 -7.92
N GLY A 72 -6.05 -1.68 -9.11
CA GLY A 72 -5.91 -0.75 -10.22
C GLY A 72 -7.26 -0.54 -10.89
N LEU A 73 -7.82 0.67 -10.79
CA LEU A 73 -9.15 0.98 -11.33
C LEU A 73 -9.13 1.32 -12.82
N THR A 74 -7.97 1.71 -13.34
CA THR A 74 -7.75 2.06 -14.75
C THR A 74 -6.25 2.01 -15.08
N SER A 75 -5.90 1.79 -16.33
CA SER A 75 -4.54 1.95 -16.84
C SER A 75 -4.24 3.36 -17.34
N ALA A 76 -5.27 4.19 -17.55
CA ALA A 76 -5.12 5.56 -18.03
C ALA A 76 -4.46 6.44 -16.95
N CYS A 77 -3.45 7.21 -17.35
CA CYS A 77 -2.79 8.22 -16.52
C CYS A 77 -2.16 9.27 -17.42
N PRO A 78 -2.30 10.58 -17.10
CA PRO A 78 -1.67 11.62 -17.90
C PRO A 78 -0.16 11.73 -17.62
N GLN A 79 0.32 11.20 -16.48
CA GLN A 79 1.72 11.27 -16.07
C GLN A 79 2.58 10.16 -16.69
N HIS A 80 3.90 10.43 -16.83
CA HIS A 80 4.87 9.58 -17.53
C HIS A 80 6.08 9.25 -16.65
N CYS A 81 5.85 8.91 -15.38
CA CYS A 81 6.89 8.60 -14.41
C CYS A 81 7.82 7.45 -14.88
N GLY A 82 9.14 7.61 -14.70
CA GLY A 82 10.15 6.66 -15.18
C GLY A 82 10.06 5.28 -14.54
N CYS A 83 9.84 5.22 -13.22
CA CYS A 83 9.74 3.97 -12.42
C CYS A 83 8.29 3.58 -12.08
N CYS A 84 7.33 3.93 -12.94
CA CYS A 84 5.91 3.64 -12.71
C CYS A 84 5.61 2.14 -12.81
N TYR A 85 5.19 1.53 -11.74
CA TYR A 85 4.82 0.10 -11.67
C TYR A 85 3.59 -0.27 -12.52
N SER A 86 2.74 0.71 -12.86
CA SER A 86 1.46 0.48 -13.53
C SER A 86 1.53 0.70 -15.05
N ARG A 87 2.27 1.72 -15.51
CA ARG A 87 2.22 2.22 -16.89
C ARG A 87 2.53 1.17 -17.97
N ARG A 88 3.42 0.22 -17.67
CA ARG A 88 3.87 -0.80 -18.62
C ARG A 88 3.07 -2.10 -18.57
N ARG A 89 2.04 -2.17 -17.72
CA ARG A 89 1.20 -3.36 -17.63
C ARG A 89 0.29 -3.44 -18.85
N ALA A 90 0.38 -4.55 -19.55
CA ALA A 90 -0.41 -4.82 -20.76
C ALA A 90 -1.77 -5.44 -20.39
N GLY A 91 -2.75 -5.26 -21.26
CA GLY A 91 -4.08 -5.86 -21.15
C GLY A 91 -5.20 -4.82 -21.26
N GLN A 92 -6.38 -5.30 -21.61
CA GLN A 92 -7.58 -4.47 -21.66
C GLN A 92 -8.14 -4.29 -20.24
N PRO A 93 -8.56 -3.07 -19.86
CA PRO A 93 -9.19 -2.86 -18.55
C PRO A 93 -10.40 -3.76 -18.34
N VAL A 94 -10.58 -4.23 -17.10
CA VAL A 94 -11.82 -4.91 -16.69
C VAL A 94 -12.92 -3.90 -16.46
N ASP A 95 -14.18 -4.34 -16.58
CA ASP A 95 -15.34 -3.50 -16.33
C ASP A 95 -15.57 -3.25 -14.83
N THR A 96 -16.45 -2.31 -14.54
CA THR A 96 -16.80 -1.91 -13.16
C THR A 96 -17.40 -3.06 -12.36
N GLU A 97 -18.21 -3.93 -12.96
CA GLU A 97 -18.82 -5.06 -12.26
C GLU A 97 -17.79 -6.09 -11.84
N THR A 98 -16.79 -6.33 -12.68
CA THR A 98 -15.64 -7.20 -12.37
C THR A 98 -14.84 -6.63 -11.20
N ILE A 99 -14.60 -5.32 -11.14
CA ILE A 99 -13.93 -4.66 -10.01
C ILE A 99 -14.76 -4.82 -8.73
N ILE A 100 -16.07 -4.55 -8.78
CA ILE A 100 -16.98 -4.67 -7.63
C ILE A 100 -17.04 -6.12 -7.14
N LYS A 101 -17.08 -7.09 -8.07
CA LYS A 101 -17.00 -8.51 -7.73
C LYS A 101 -15.69 -8.85 -7.03
N ALA A 102 -14.56 -8.35 -7.55
CA ALA A 102 -13.24 -8.55 -6.94
C ALA A 102 -13.18 -7.98 -5.51
N ILE A 103 -13.74 -6.78 -5.26
CA ILE A 103 -13.85 -6.19 -3.92
C ILE A 103 -14.61 -7.13 -2.98
N ARG A 104 -15.77 -7.63 -3.42
CA ARG A 104 -16.60 -8.56 -2.63
C ARG A 104 -15.86 -9.85 -2.31
N ASP A 105 -15.17 -10.42 -3.30
CA ASP A 105 -14.42 -11.66 -3.13
C ASP A 105 -13.19 -11.47 -2.22
N LEU A 106 -12.46 -10.35 -2.33
CA LEU A 106 -11.36 -9.99 -1.42
C LEU A 106 -11.86 -9.84 0.03
N LYS A 107 -13.00 -9.19 0.23
CA LYS A 107 -13.61 -9.06 1.57
C LYS A 107 -13.95 -10.43 2.16
N ARG A 108 -14.48 -11.38 1.36
CA ARG A 108 -14.75 -12.76 1.80
C ARG A 108 -13.49 -13.52 2.17
N LEU A 109 -12.35 -13.19 1.54
CA LEU A 109 -11.05 -13.77 1.85
C LEU A 109 -10.40 -13.17 3.11
N GLY A 110 -10.98 -12.12 3.70
CA GLY A 110 -10.51 -11.50 4.95
C GLY A 110 -9.88 -10.12 4.78
N VAL A 111 -9.91 -9.54 3.57
CA VAL A 111 -9.42 -8.17 3.32
C VAL A 111 -10.31 -7.17 4.03
N PHE A 112 -9.71 -6.32 4.86
CA PHE A 112 -10.38 -5.25 5.58
C PHE A 112 -9.87 -3.85 5.19
N TRP A 113 -8.83 -3.78 4.35
CA TRP A 113 -8.24 -2.56 3.85
C TRP A 113 -8.01 -2.66 2.34
N LEU A 114 -8.50 -1.67 1.60
CA LEU A 114 -8.37 -1.57 0.15
C LEU A 114 -7.69 -0.26 -0.23
N GLY A 115 -6.64 -0.36 -1.07
CA GLY A 115 -6.02 0.76 -1.73
C GLY A 115 -6.49 0.84 -3.18
N PHE A 116 -7.12 1.94 -3.59
CA PHE A 116 -7.43 2.18 -4.99
C PHE A 116 -6.28 2.93 -5.65
N THR A 117 -5.85 2.41 -6.79
CA THR A 117 -4.68 2.87 -7.54
C THR A 117 -4.88 2.56 -9.04
N GLY A 118 -3.82 2.34 -9.79
CA GLY A 118 -3.83 1.99 -11.20
C GLY A 118 -2.90 2.91 -11.98
N GLY A 119 -3.38 3.49 -13.09
CA GLY A 119 -2.87 4.71 -13.66
C GLY A 119 -3.24 5.88 -12.75
N GLU A 120 -4.19 6.72 -13.17
CA GLU A 120 -4.83 7.72 -12.30
C GLU A 120 -6.27 7.27 -11.99
N PRO A 121 -6.56 6.80 -10.78
CA PRO A 121 -7.87 6.23 -10.45
C PRO A 121 -9.03 7.22 -10.57
N LEU A 122 -8.79 8.53 -10.42
CA LEU A 122 -9.81 9.57 -10.59
C LEU A 122 -10.34 9.66 -12.03
N LEU A 123 -9.64 9.08 -13.02
CA LEU A 123 -10.11 8.98 -14.39
C LEU A 123 -11.12 7.84 -14.63
N ASN A 124 -11.32 6.96 -13.64
CA ASN A 124 -12.40 5.98 -13.71
C ASN A 124 -13.73 6.63 -13.36
N ARG A 125 -14.66 6.66 -14.33
CA ARG A 125 -15.96 7.35 -14.19
C ARG A 125 -16.84 6.78 -13.08
N ASP A 126 -16.66 5.51 -12.75
CA ASP A 126 -17.46 4.80 -11.74
C ASP A 126 -16.78 4.75 -10.36
N ILE A 127 -15.70 5.52 -10.15
CA ILE A 127 -14.89 5.44 -8.92
C ILE A 127 -15.73 5.64 -7.64
N VAL A 128 -16.73 6.51 -7.66
CA VAL A 128 -17.63 6.75 -6.50
C VAL A 128 -18.46 5.51 -6.22
N ARG A 129 -19.04 4.89 -7.27
CA ARG A 129 -19.80 3.64 -7.16
C ARG A 129 -18.93 2.48 -6.67
N ILE A 130 -17.74 2.36 -7.21
CA ILE A 130 -16.73 1.34 -6.80
C ILE A 130 -16.39 1.54 -5.32
N THR A 131 -16.11 2.79 -4.88
CA THR A 131 -15.84 3.11 -3.48
C THR A 131 -16.98 2.69 -2.57
N GLY A 132 -18.21 3.06 -2.89
CA GLY A 132 -19.41 2.69 -2.11
C GLY A 132 -19.66 1.19 -2.01
N SER A 133 -19.23 0.40 -3.00
CA SER A 133 -19.41 -1.05 -3.01
C SER A 133 -18.63 -1.79 -1.92
N ALA A 134 -17.60 -1.18 -1.35
CA ALA A 134 -16.80 -1.78 -0.28
C ALA A 134 -17.52 -1.79 1.08
N GLY A 135 -18.50 -0.90 1.29
CA GLY A 135 -19.22 -0.80 2.56
C GLY A 135 -18.34 -0.26 3.71
N ASP A 136 -18.89 -0.25 4.92
CA ASP A 136 -18.28 0.38 6.10
C ASP A 136 -17.37 -0.56 6.94
N ASP A 137 -17.35 -1.83 6.58
CA ASP A 137 -16.52 -2.87 7.22
C ASP A 137 -15.17 -3.10 6.49
N CYS A 138 -14.87 -2.27 5.48
CA CYS A 138 -13.61 -2.24 4.75
C CYS A 138 -13.12 -0.80 4.61
N ALA A 139 -11.90 -0.51 5.02
CA ALA A 139 -11.31 0.81 4.94
C ALA A 139 -10.77 1.07 3.54
N ILE A 140 -11.12 2.22 2.94
CA ILE A 140 -10.72 2.59 1.58
C ILE A 140 -9.72 3.72 1.60
N LYS A 141 -8.54 3.50 1.02
CA LYS A 141 -7.54 4.52 0.75
C LYS A 141 -7.39 4.73 -0.76
N LEU A 142 -7.37 5.97 -1.19
CA LEU A 142 -7.12 6.36 -2.58
C LEU A 142 -5.66 6.80 -2.75
N PHE A 143 -4.98 6.28 -3.76
CA PHE A 143 -3.67 6.75 -4.23
C PHE A 143 -3.86 7.49 -5.53
N THR A 144 -3.53 8.77 -5.57
CA THR A 144 -3.83 9.64 -6.71
C THR A 144 -2.72 10.65 -6.99
N THR A 145 -2.61 11.07 -8.22
CA THR A 145 -1.81 12.23 -8.63
C THR A 145 -2.58 13.55 -8.47
N GLY A 146 -3.89 13.48 -8.21
CA GLY A 146 -4.79 14.63 -8.17
C GLY A 146 -5.31 15.07 -9.54
N CYS A 147 -4.81 14.48 -10.65
CA CYS A 147 -5.28 14.81 -11.98
C CYS A 147 -6.75 14.37 -12.17
N GLY A 148 -7.60 15.29 -12.62
CA GLY A 148 -9.02 15.05 -12.84
C GLY A 148 -9.90 15.20 -11.60
N LEU A 149 -9.35 15.59 -10.43
CA LEU A 149 -10.16 15.84 -9.24
C LEU A 149 -10.98 17.11 -9.42
N THR A 150 -12.27 17.01 -9.11
CA THR A 150 -13.18 18.14 -8.87
C THR A 150 -13.65 18.13 -7.42
N ARG A 151 -14.18 19.25 -6.94
CA ARG A 151 -14.76 19.35 -5.58
C ARG A 151 -15.94 18.41 -5.41
N GLU A 152 -16.78 18.26 -6.44
CA GLU A 152 -17.94 17.36 -6.48
C GLU A 152 -17.51 15.88 -6.39
N LEU A 153 -16.45 15.51 -7.13
CA LEU A 153 -15.88 14.16 -7.10
C LEU A 153 -15.29 13.85 -5.72
N ALA A 154 -14.54 14.77 -5.12
CA ALA A 154 -14.00 14.62 -3.77
C ALA A 154 -15.10 14.40 -2.72
N ALA A 155 -16.17 15.23 -2.78
CA ALA A 155 -17.33 15.09 -1.91
C ALA A 155 -18.09 13.78 -2.17
N GLY A 156 -18.20 13.35 -3.43
CA GLY A 156 -18.78 12.04 -3.80
C GLY A 156 -18.01 10.87 -3.19
N LEU A 157 -16.68 10.89 -3.29
CA LEU A 157 -15.80 9.86 -2.69
C LEU A 157 -15.91 9.83 -1.16
N GLN A 158 -15.95 11.01 -0.52
CA GLN A 158 -16.16 11.11 0.92
C GLN A 158 -17.48 10.45 1.35
N ARG A 159 -18.60 10.79 0.69
CA ARG A 159 -19.92 10.19 0.97
C ARG A 159 -19.93 8.68 0.71
N ALA A 160 -19.17 8.21 -0.26
CA ALA A 160 -19.03 6.79 -0.57
C ALA A 160 -18.16 6.01 0.44
N GLY A 161 -17.56 6.67 1.43
CA GLY A 161 -16.81 6.02 2.51
C GLY A 161 -15.28 6.08 2.37
N LEU A 162 -14.74 6.93 1.49
CA LEU A 162 -13.29 7.18 1.44
C LEU A 162 -12.82 7.77 2.77
N TYR A 163 -11.96 7.03 3.51
CA TYR A 163 -11.43 7.54 4.78
C TYR A 163 -10.08 8.22 4.65
N SER A 164 -9.29 7.86 3.63
CA SER A 164 -7.94 8.41 3.43
C SER A 164 -7.63 8.58 1.95
N VAL A 165 -6.96 9.67 1.62
CA VAL A 165 -6.33 9.91 0.32
C VAL A 165 -4.82 10.04 0.50
N SER A 166 -4.05 9.52 -0.45
CA SER A 166 -2.59 9.70 -0.53
C SER A 166 -2.28 10.34 -1.87
N VAL A 167 -1.96 11.64 -1.83
CA VAL A 167 -1.64 12.42 -3.02
C VAL A 167 -0.16 12.29 -3.32
N SER A 168 0.17 12.02 -4.57
CA SER A 168 1.56 11.88 -5.02
C SER A 168 2.24 13.25 -5.14
N LEU A 169 3.23 13.52 -4.28
CA LEU A 169 4.05 14.73 -4.33
C LEU A 169 5.47 14.38 -3.88
N ASP A 170 6.47 14.56 -4.77
CA ASP A 170 7.84 14.10 -4.52
C ASP A 170 8.85 15.22 -4.25
N HIS A 171 8.50 16.48 -4.57
CA HIS A 171 9.41 17.60 -4.43
C HIS A 171 8.65 18.89 -4.12
N PRO A 172 9.21 19.84 -3.33
CA PRO A 172 8.58 21.12 -3.05
C PRO A 172 8.59 22.10 -4.24
N GLU A 173 9.52 21.92 -5.19
CA GLU A 173 9.63 22.73 -6.39
C GLU A 173 8.80 22.15 -7.53
N GLU A 174 7.93 22.99 -8.13
CA GLU A 174 7.03 22.60 -9.22
C GLU A 174 7.80 22.00 -10.40
N ALA A 175 8.87 22.65 -10.86
CA ALA A 175 9.62 22.20 -12.03
C ALA A 175 10.24 20.82 -11.84
N VAL A 176 10.80 20.56 -10.65
CA VAL A 176 11.42 19.26 -10.32
C VAL A 176 10.37 18.16 -10.21
N HIS A 177 9.25 18.45 -9.55
CA HIS A 177 8.15 17.49 -9.45
C HIS A 177 7.55 17.18 -10.82
N ASP A 178 7.25 18.18 -11.63
CA ASP A 178 6.68 18.02 -12.98
C ASP A 178 7.61 17.21 -13.88
N GLN A 179 8.92 17.47 -13.83
CA GLN A 179 9.93 16.71 -14.55
C GLN A 179 9.93 15.24 -14.12
N GLY A 180 9.96 14.96 -12.81
CA GLY A 180 9.95 13.59 -12.27
C GLY A 180 8.68 12.81 -12.64
N ARG A 181 7.55 13.52 -12.73
CA ARG A 181 6.26 12.95 -13.14
C ARG A 181 6.07 12.90 -14.66
N GLY A 182 6.95 13.57 -15.43
CA GLY A 182 6.87 13.65 -16.89
C GLY A 182 5.54 14.25 -17.36
N TYR A 183 5.04 15.27 -16.61
CA TYR A 183 3.76 15.92 -16.89
C TYR A 183 3.74 17.36 -16.36
N PRO A 184 3.75 18.37 -17.25
CA PRO A 184 3.61 19.78 -16.86
C PRO A 184 2.30 20.04 -16.11
N GLY A 185 2.38 20.58 -14.91
CA GLY A 185 1.23 20.85 -14.04
C GLY A 185 0.88 19.70 -13.07
N ALA A 186 1.72 18.66 -12.97
CA ALA A 186 1.57 17.59 -11.96
C ALA A 186 1.57 18.16 -10.55
N TYR A 187 2.50 19.08 -10.24
CA TYR A 187 2.59 19.75 -8.96
C TYR A 187 1.30 20.50 -8.62
N ARG A 188 0.81 21.31 -9.56
CA ARG A 188 -0.43 22.08 -9.35
C ARG A 188 -1.65 21.17 -9.16
N ALA A 189 -1.73 20.03 -9.88
CA ALA A 189 -2.80 19.05 -9.67
C ALA A 189 -2.74 18.44 -8.27
N ALA A 190 -1.55 18.02 -7.83
CA ALA A 190 -1.33 17.48 -6.50
C ALA A 190 -1.68 18.48 -5.39
N ARG A 191 -1.22 19.74 -5.52
CA ARG A 191 -1.51 20.82 -4.56
C ARG A 191 -3.02 21.08 -4.45
N ARG A 192 -3.71 21.24 -5.58
CA ARG A 192 -5.18 21.43 -5.59
C ARG A 192 -5.91 20.24 -4.95
N ALA A 193 -5.43 19.02 -5.17
CA ALA A 193 -6.05 17.84 -4.57
C ALA A 193 -5.86 17.82 -3.05
N ILE A 194 -4.66 18.15 -2.55
CA ILE A 194 -4.38 18.29 -1.11
C ILE A 194 -5.33 19.30 -0.50
N ASP A 195 -5.38 20.51 -1.04
CA ASP A 195 -6.20 21.62 -0.53
C ASP A 195 -7.70 21.22 -0.55
N THR A 196 -8.19 20.62 -1.65
CA THR A 196 -9.58 20.19 -1.79
C THR A 196 -9.99 19.18 -0.71
N PHE A 197 -9.15 18.17 -0.42
CA PHE A 197 -9.46 17.17 0.60
C PHE A 197 -9.28 17.70 2.03
N LEU A 198 -8.34 18.63 2.26
CA LEU A 198 -8.21 19.31 3.55
C LEU A 198 -9.43 20.19 3.84
N ASP A 199 -9.94 20.93 2.86
CA ASP A 199 -11.16 21.74 2.97
C ASP A 199 -12.40 20.90 3.35
N LEU A 200 -12.49 19.63 2.92
CA LEU A 200 -13.57 18.73 3.34
C LEU A 200 -13.52 18.39 4.83
N GLY A 201 -12.34 18.44 5.47
CA GLY A 201 -12.13 18.27 6.90
C GLY A 201 -12.43 16.89 7.48
N THR A 202 -12.85 15.92 6.65
CA THR A 202 -13.33 14.60 7.10
C THR A 202 -12.57 13.43 6.49
N VAL A 203 -11.79 13.67 5.45
CA VAL A 203 -10.91 12.68 4.81
C VAL A 203 -9.49 12.86 5.35
N HIS A 204 -8.86 11.77 5.75
CA HIS A 204 -7.45 11.80 6.14
C HIS A 204 -6.58 12.04 4.91
N VAL A 205 -5.84 13.15 4.90
CA VAL A 205 -4.98 13.57 3.78
C VAL A 205 -3.54 13.16 4.08
N ALA A 206 -3.00 12.30 3.22
CA ALA A 206 -1.60 11.93 3.20
C ALA A 206 -0.94 12.38 1.90
N VAL A 207 0.37 12.59 1.93
CA VAL A 207 1.21 12.70 0.74
C VAL A 207 2.03 11.43 0.61
N SER A 208 2.04 10.85 -0.59
CA SER A 208 2.89 9.71 -0.94
C SER A 208 4.09 10.19 -1.73
N THR A 209 5.28 9.90 -1.22
CA THR A 209 6.55 10.36 -1.79
C THR A 209 7.49 9.19 -2.02
N VAL A 210 8.13 9.18 -3.18
CA VAL A 210 9.25 8.29 -3.49
C VAL A 210 10.55 9.07 -3.32
N LEU A 211 11.25 8.79 -2.22
CA LEU A 211 12.53 9.45 -1.92
C LEU A 211 13.64 8.90 -2.82
N THR A 212 14.42 9.80 -3.40
CA THR A 212 15.65 9.43 -4.13
C THR A 212 16.80 9.16 -3.15
N ARG A 213 17.82 8.44 -3.61
CA ARG A 213 19.02 8.20 -2.81
C ARG A 213 19.75 9.49 -2.43
N GLU A 214 19.69 10.50 -3.30
CA GLU A 214 20.23 11.83 -3.03
C GLU A 214 19.51 12.49 -1.85
N MET A 215 18.19 12.51 -1.85
CA MET A 215 17.39 13.05 -0.73
C MET A 215 17.69 12.32 0.59
N ILE A 216 17.84 10.99 0.54
CA ILE A 216 18.12 10.16 1.73
C ILE A 216 19.51 10.46 2.33
N ASN A 217 20.47 10.82 1.49
CA ASN A 217 21.86 11.05 1.90
C ASN A 217 22.21 12.54 2.10
N SER A 218 21.23 13.42 2.03
CA SER A 218 21.35 14.87 2.29
C SER A 218 20.28 15.34 3.30
N SER A 219 20.21 16.65 3.56
CA SER A 219 19.11 17.24 4.37
C SER A 219 17.77 17.32 3.64
N GLN A 220 17.74 17.11 2.32
CA GLN A 220 16.55 17.34 1.48
C GLN A 220 15.32 16.54 1.95
N ALA A 221 15.48 15.32 2.46
CA ALA A 221 14.36 14.55 2.98
C ALA A 221 13.74 15.21 4.23
N GLU A 222 14.56 15.76 5.13
CA GLU A 222 14.11 16.48 6.33
C GLU A 222 13.46 17.83 5.97
N ASP A 223 14.08 18.57 5.06
CA ASP A 223 13.55 19.86 4.54
C ASP A 223 12.19 19.64 3.85
N PHE A 224 12.08 18.55 3.09
CA PHE A 224 10.82 18.19 2.44
C PHE A 224 9.72 17.81 3.44
N LEU A 225 10.05 17.10 4.51
CA LEU A 225 9.09 16.84 5.59
C LEU A 225 8.61 18.13 6.26
N GLY A 226 9.50 19.10 6.47
CA GLY A 226 9.14 20.43 6.96
C GLY A 226 8.17 21.15 6.03
N PHE A 227 8.43 21.10 4.72
CA PHE A 227 7.52 21.63 3.70
C PHE A 227 6.14 20.94 3.75
N LEU A 228 6.08 19.61 3.81
CA LEU A 228 4.84 18.84 3.88
C LEU A 228 4.04 19.16 5.16
N GLU A 229 4.71 19.31 6.30
CA GLU A 229 4.07 19.71 7.55
C GLU A 229 3.44 21.10 7.45
N GLY A 230 4.09 22.03 6.74
CA GLY A 230 3.58 23.37 6.42
C GLY A 230 2.32 23.37 5.55
N LEU A 231 2.05 22.30 4.80
CA LEU A 231 0.81 22.13 4.03
C LEU A 231 -0.40 21.77 4.91
N GLY A 232 -0.19 21.43 6.17
CA GLY A 232 -1.27 21.01 7.07
C GLY A 232 -1.80 19.58 6.83
N ILE A 233 -1.10 18.75 6.06
CA ILE A 233 -1.48 17.36 5.84
C ILE A 233 -1.37 16.51 7.12
N HIS A 234 -2.06 15.38 7.14
CA HIS A 234 -2.11 14.51 8.31
C HIS A 234 -0.95 13.51 8.35
N GLU A 235 -0.47 13.06 7.17
CA GLU A 235 0.55 12.01 7.09
C GLU A 235 1.47 12.21 5.86
N ALA A 236 2.79 12.05 6.05
CA ALA A 236 3.73 11.79 4.97
C ALA A 236 3.99 10.28 4.88
N TRP A 237 3.62 9.69 3.76
CA TRP A 237 3.93 8.29 3.47
C TRP A 237 5.16 8.21 2.57
N LEU A 238 6.26 7.76 3.16
CA LEU A 238 7.53 7.68 2.49
C LEU A 238 7.79 6.27 1.95
N SER A 239 8.33 6.22 0.75
CA SER A 239 8.91 5.01 0.18
C SER A 239 10.19 5.36 -0.58
N GLU A 240 11.00 4.38 -0.85
CA GLU A 240 12.11 4.47 -1.79
C GLU A 240 11.72 3.91 -3.15
N VAL A 241 12.55 4.14 -4.18
CA VAL A 241 12.37 3.51 -5.49
C VAL A 241 12.39 1.98 -5.33
N LYS A 242 11.37 1.31 -5.84
CA LYS A 242 11.32 -0.15 -5.93
C LYS A 242 11.65 -0.59 -7.35
N PRO A 243 12.46 -1.64 -7.56
CA PRO A 243 12.81 -2.15 -8.88
C PRO A 243 11.63 -2.89 -9.54
N SER A 244 10.51 -2.18 -9.76
CA SER A 244 9.24 -2.71 -10.22
C SER A 244 9.12 -2.84 -11.74
N VAL A 245 10.03 -2.20 -12.47
CA VAL A 245 10.01 -2.14 -13.94
C VAL A 245 11.44 -2.27 -14.50
N PRO A 246 11.62 -2.70 -15.77
CA PRO A 246 12.93 -2.91 -16.36
C PRO A 246 13.91 -1.73 -16.23
N ALA A 247 13.42 -0.49 -16.33
CA ALA A 247 14.24 0.71 -16.17
C ALA A 247 14.89 0.84 -14.76
N CYS A 248 14.30 0.21 -13.75
CA CYS A 248 14.76 0.25 -12.36
C CYS A 248 15.39 -1.08 -11.90
N TRP A 249 15.62 -2.05 -12.81
CA TRP A 249 16.30 -3.32 -12.48
C TRP A 249 17.82 -3.16 -12.49
N ASN A 250 18.29 -2.37 -11.57
CA ASN A 250 19.72 -2.10 -11.35
C ASN A 250 20.02 -1.86 -9.87
N ARG A 251 21.28 -1.95 -9.50
CA ARG A 251 21.71 -1.82 -8.10
C ARG A 251 21.48 -0.42 -7.53
N GLU A 252 21.57 0.59 -8.37
CA GLU A 252 21.40 1.99 -7.97
C GLU A 252 19.97 2.30 -7.54
N ALA A 253 18.98 1.57 -8.08
CA ALA A 253 17.58 1.74 -7.71
C ALA A 253 17.24 1.17 -6.32
N VAL A 254 18.07 0.27 -5.78
CA VAL A 254 17.81 -0.38 -4.48
C VAL A 254 18.67 0.27 -3.41
N ILE A 255 18.03 0.86 -2.39
CA ILE A 255 18.74 1.46 -1.26
C ILE A 255 19.43 0.39 -0.39
N THR A 256 20.49 0.80 0.27
CA THR A 256 21.21 -0.04 1.23
C THR A 256 20.48 -0.11 2.58
N GLU A 257 20.84 -1.08 3.41
CA GLU A 257 20.30 -1.17 4.78
C GLU A 257 20.65 0.07 5.61
N ALA A 258 21.84 0.66 5.42
CA ALA A 258 22.21 1.89 6.10
C ALA A 258 21.30 3.08 5.70
N GLU A 259 20.96 3.19 4.41
CA GLU A 259 20.00 4.20 3.93
C GLU A 259 18.59 3.96 4.45
N ARG A 260 18.17 2.69 4.52
CA ARG A 260 16.89 2.31 5.14
C ARG A 260 16.83 2.75 6.61
N LEU A 261 17.88 2.51 7.36
CA LEU A 261 17.96 2.89 8.78
C LEU A 261 17.94 4.41 8.97
N LYS A 262 18.52 5.21 8.05
CA LYS A 262 18.39 6.67 8.07
C LYS A 262 16.93 7.09 7.96
N LEU A 263 16.15 6.45 7.09
CA LEU A 263 14.71 6.76 6.93
C LEU A 263 13.88 6.32 8.15
N VAL A 264 14.25 5.21 8.80
CA VAL A 264 13.62 4.78 10.06
C VAL A 264 13.88 5.81 11.15
N ASP A 265 15.13 6.28 11.30
CA ASP A 265 15.51 7.31 12.26
C ASP A 265 14.78 8.64 11.96
N LEU A 266 14.73 9.05 10.71
CA LEU A 266 14.01 10.25 10.27
C LEU A 266 12.52 10.18 10.67
N GLN A 267 11.86 9.04 10.40
CA GLN A 267 10.48 8.79 10.83
C GLN A 267 10.33 8.90 12.35
N ASP A 268 11.18 8.20 13.10
CA ASP A 268 11.04 8.11 14.56
C ASP A 268 11.28 9.50 15.20
N ARG A 269 12.29 10.26 14.75
CA ARG A 269 12.56 11.62 15.22
C ARG A 269 11.38 12.57 14.91
N HIS A 270 10.82 12.48 13.69
CA HIS A 270 9.72 13.36 13.29
C HIS A 270 8.44 13.04 14.06
N ASN A 271 8.12 11.76 14.25
CA ASN A 271 6.92 11.33 15.00
C ASN A 271 6.98 11.70 16.49
N GLN A 272 8.17 11.88 17.07
CA GLN A 272 8.32 12.34 18.47
C GLN A 272 7.98 13.83 18.61
N LYS A 273 8.30 14.67 17.64
CA LYS A 273 8.25 16.14 17.74
C LYS A 273 7.19 16.77 16.83
N GLY A 274 7.01 16.21 15.63
CA GLY A 274 6.17 16.81 14.58
C GLY A 274 4.67 16.70 14.83
N LYS A 275 3.91 17.53 14.16
CA LYS A 275 2.44 17.51 14.14
C LYS A 275 1.89 16.54 13.10
N MET A 276 2.60 16.36 11.99
CA MET A 276 2.29 15.39 10.93
C MET A 276 2.78 13.99 11.32
N THR A 277 2.09 12.93 10.92
CA THR A 277 2.60 11.56 11.03
C THR A 277 3.54 11.29 9.87
N VAL A 278 4.71 10.73 10.14
CA VAL A 278 5.60 10.16 9.11
C VAL A 278 5.49 8.64 9.17
N ASN A 279 5.21 8.01 8.05
CA ASN A 279 5.06 6.57 7.92
C ASN A 279 5.93 6.07 6.76
N TYR A 280 7.06 5.49 7.10
CA TYR A 280 8.00 4.95 6.12
C TYR A 280 7.67 3.47 5.84
N LEU A 281 7.43 3.14 4.56
CA LEU A 281 7.05 1.79 4.13
C LEU A 281 8.10 0.74 4.53
N GLY A 282 9.39 1.05 4.37
CA GLY A 282 10.48 0.14 4.74
C GLY A 282 10.63 -0.08 6.25
N HIS A 283 10.04 0.77 7.11
CA HIS A 283 9.90 0.50 8.53
C HIS A 283 8.80 -0.53 8.78
N PHE A 284 7.61 -0.36 8.16
CA PHE A 284 6.53 -1.34 8.23
C PHE A 284 6.96 -2.72 7.69
N GLU A 285 7.65 -2.73 6.56
CA GLU A 285 8.20 -3.94 5.92
C GLU A 285 9.52 -4.42 6.54
N GLY A 286 10.00 -3.82 7.62
CA GLY A 286 11.22 -4.21 8.32
C GLY A 286 11.11 -5.58 9.00
N ARG A 287 12.26 -6.26 9.13
CA ARG A 287 12.36 -7.58 9.76
C ARG A 287 11.86 -7.63 11.19
N GLU A 288 12.03 -6.53 11.92
CA GLU A 288 11.59 -6.34 13.30
C GLU A 288 10.08 -6.13 13.43
N HIS A 289 9.37 -5.83 12.31
CA HIS A 289 7.94 -5.55 12.30
C HIS A 289 7.15 -6.61 11.50
N PHE A 290 6.59 -6.22 10.35
CA PHE A 290 5.69 -7.10 9.59
C PHE A 290 6.37 -7.78 8.41
N GLY A 291 7.56 -7.31 8.00
CA GLY A 291 8.28 -7.82 6.84
C GLY A 291 7.51 -7.65 5.54
N CYS A 292 7.95 -8.37 4.52
CA CYS A 292 7.28 -8.37 3.22
C CYS A 292 5.97 -9.15 3.28
N ASN A 293 4.87 -8.48 3.01
CA ASN A 293 3.53 -9.05 3.00
C ASN A 293 3.04 -9.48 1.60
N ALA A 294 3.88 -9.30 0.56
CA ALA A 294 3.55 -9.66 -0.81
C ALA A 294 3.06 -11.12 -0.90
N GLY A 295 1.97 -11.33 -1.62
CA GLY A 295 1.39 -12.65 -1.86
C GLY A 295 0.84 -13.39 -0.64
N SER A 296 1.14 -12.95 0.57
CA SER A 296 0.68 -13.56 1.82
C SER A 296 -0.46 -12.78 2.47
N LYS A 297 -0.21 -11.55 2.88
CA LYS A 297 -1.19 -10.63 3.48
C LYS A 297 -1.58 -9.49 2.55
N MET A 298 -0.83 -9.27 1.48
CA MET A 298 -1.11 -8.29 0.42
C MET A 298 -1.46 -9.01 -0.88
N VAL A 299 -2.45 -8.48 -1.60
CA VAL A 299 -2.84 -8.88 -2.96
C VAL A 299 -2.94 -7.64 -3.82
N TYR A 300 -2.50 -7.74 -5.06
CA TYR A 300 -2.71 -6.70 -6.05
C TYR A 300 -3.54 -7.24 -7.22
N VAL A 301 -4.58 -6.51 -7.59
CA VAL A 301 -5.34 -6.72 -8.82
C VAL A 301 -5.11 -5.51 -9.70
N ASP A 302 -4.50 -5.69 -10.87
CA ASP A 302 -4.28 -4.57 -11.77
C ASP A 302 -5.52 -4.24 -12.62
N ALA A 303 -5.46 -3.14 -13.37
CA ALA A 303 -6.59 -2.66 -14.18
C ALA A 303 -7.03 -3.64 -15.27
N SER A 304 -6.17 -4.58 -15.68
CA SER A 304 -6.50 -5.62 -16.67
C SER A 304 -7.02 -6.92 -16.04
N GLY A 305 -7.13 -6.97 -14.70
CA GLY A 305 -7.59 -8.14 -13.95
C GLY A 305 -6.50 -9.15 -13.62
N GLU A 306 -5.23 -8.84 -13.88
CA GLU A 306 -4.10 -9.69 -13.46
C GLU A 306 -3.93 -9.62 -11.94
N VAL A 307 -3.79 -10.79 -11.31
CA VAL A 307 -3.67 -10.91 -9.85
C VAL A 307 -2.23 -11.24 -9.48
N GLY A 308 -1.60 -10.35 -8.74
CA GLY A 308 -0.21 -10.45 -8.30
C GLY A 308 -0.02 -10.28 -6.80
N PRO A 309 1.21 -10.51 -6.31
CA PRO A 309 1.52 -10.50 -4.89
C PRO A 309 1.56 -9.10 -4.26
N CYS A 310 1.95 -8.09 -5.03
CA CYS A 310 2.13 -6.71 -4.59
C CYS A 310 2.16 -5.79 -5.81
N VAL A 311 1.85 -4.50 -5.64
CA VAL A 311 1.93 -3.50 -6.73
C VAL A 311 3.33 -3.41 -7.34
N PHE A 312 4.37 -3.54 -6.50
CA PHE A 312 5.76 -3.42 -6.91
C PHE A 312 6.35 -4.70 -7.52
N THR A 313 5.68 -5.84 -7.35
CA THR A 313 6.16 -7.12 -7.87
C THR A 313 5.39 -7.46 -9.15
N PRO A 314 5.99 -7.25 -10.33
CA PRO A 314 5.29 -7.37 -11.61
C PRO A 314 5.14 -8.83 -12.07
N MET A 315 4.56 -9.66 -11.24
CA MET A 315 4.31 -11.08 -11.45
C MET A 315 2.80 -11.35 -11.41
N THR A 316 2.30 -12.30 -12.22
CA THR A 316 0.91 -12.73 -12.17
C THR A 316 0.75 -14.19 -11.81
N PHE A 317 -0.32 -14.50 -11.08
CA PHE A 317 -0.78 -15.86 -10.76
C PHE A 317 -2.04 -16.26 -11.54
N GLY A 318 -2.59 -15.33 -12.32
CA GLY A 318 -3.76 -15.52 -13.16
C GLY A 318 -4.58 -14.26 -13.33
N ASN A 319 -5.58 -14.34 -14.20
CA ASN A 319 -6.45 -13.23 -14.56
C ASN A 319 -7.89 -13.49 -14.11
N LEU A 320 -8.60 -12.44 -13.67
CA LEU A 320 -10.00 -12.51 -13.21
C LEU A 320 -10.98 -12.94 -14.29
N ARG A 321 -10.63 -12.77 -15.58
CA ARG A 321 -11.43 -13.26 -16.72
C ARG A 321 -11.38 -14.77 -16.89
N GLU A 322 -10.33 -15.39 -16.40
CA GLU A 322 -10.04 -16.81 -16.65
C GLU A 322 -10.32 -17.69 -15.43
N ARG A 323 -10.12 -17.14 -14.22
CA ARG A 323 -10.17 -17.92 -13.00
C ARG A 323 -10.80 -17.14 -11.82
N PRO A 324 -11.51 -17.83 -10.91
CA PRO A 324 -12.01 -17.22 -9.69
C PRO A 324 -10.86 -16.63 -8.83
N LEU A 325 -11.04 -15.41 -8.32
CA LEU A 325 -10.05 -14.71 -7.51
C LEU A 325 -9.57 -15.55 -6.31
N ALA A 326 -10.49 -16.25 -5.64
CA ALA A 326 -10.18 -17.08 -4.48
C ALA A 326 -9.21 -18.23 -4.79
N GLU A 327 -9.27 -18.79 -5.99
CA GLU A 327 -8.35 -19.84 -6.44
C GLU A 327 -6.97 -19.28 -6.70
N ILE A 328 -6.90 -18.14 -7.43
CA ILE A 328 -5.64 -17.46 -7.73
C ILE A 328 -4.92 -17.07 -6.44
N VAL A 329 -5.63 -16.46 -5.50
CA VAL A 329 -5.09 -16.04 -4.21
C VAL A 329 -4.62 -17.23 -3.38
N ARG A 330 -5.36 -18.34 -3.40
CA ARG A 330 -4.97 -19.57 -2.68
C ARG A 330 -3.69 -20.17 -3.26
N GLU A 331 -3.56 -20.22 -4.58
CA GLU A 331 -2.34 -20.70 -5.26
C GLU A 331 -1.15 -19.79 -4.93
N MET A 332 -1.32 -18.47 -5.09
CA MET A 332 -0.28 -17.47 -4.80
C MET A 332 0.24 -17.64 -3.37
N ARG A 333 -0.63 -17.73 -2.38
CA ARG A 333 -0.26 -17.83 -0.96
C ARG A 333 0.49 -19.13 -0.61
N LYS A 334 0.24 -20.21 -1.33
CA LYS A 334 1.00 -21.46 -1.15
C LYS A 334 2.44 -21.35 -1.64
N ARG A 335 2.68 -20.48 -2.61
CA ARG A 335 3.97 -20.34 -3.31
C ARG A 335 4.78 -19.13 -2.89
N PHE A 336 4.13 -18.15 -2.25
CA PHE A 336 4.73 -16.87 -1.89
C PHE A 336 4.65 -16.68 -0.36
N PRO A 337 5.64 -17.17 0.39
CA PRO A 337 5.68 -17.02 1.84
C PRO A 337 6.03 -15.58 2.23
N SER A 338 5.59 -15.16 3.42
CA SER A 338 6.06 -13.90 4.01
C SER A 338 7.54 -14.00 4.35
N GLY A 339 8.31 -12.96 4.02
CA GLY A 339 9.72 -12.85 4.36
C GLY A 339 9.99 -11.63 5.26
N ASP A 340 11.22 -11.51 5.77
CA ASP A 340 11.68 -10.40 6.61
C ASP A 340 12.26 -9.23 5.79
N SER A 341 12.37 -9.38 4.47
CA SER A 341 12.89 -8.39 3.53
C SER A 341 11.98 -8.25 2.31
N CYS A 342 12.08 -7.13 1.60
CA CYS A 342 11.26 -6.84 0.44
C CYS A 342 11.61 -7.76 -0.74
N PHE A 343 10.68 -8.62 -1.16
CA PHE A 343 10.85 -9.61 -2.21
C PHE A 343 11.44 -9.02 -3.50
N ILE A 344 10.91 -7.89 -3.98
CA ILE A 344 11.34 -7.33 -5.25
C ILE A 344 12.77 -6.76 -5.15
N ASN A 345 13.16 -6.21 -3.99
CA ASN A 345 14.51 -5.72 -3.78
C ASN A 345 15.55 -6.86 -3.82
N ASP A 346 15.19 -8.04 -3.31
CA ASP A 346 16.10 -9.19 -3.21
C ASP A 346 16.14 -10.03 -4.48
N ASN A 347 15.12 -9.92 -5.36
CA ASN A 347 14.93 -10.83 -6.48
C ASN A 347 14.79 -10.15 -7.86
N TYR A 348 14.97 -8.83 -7.97
CA TYR A 348 14.79 -8.13 -9.26
C TYR A 348 15.71 -8.67 -10.38
N GLU A 349 16.90 -9.17 -10.05
CA GLU A 349 17.80 -9.81 -11.03
C GLU A 349 17.19 -11.08 -11.63
N LEU A 350 16.43 -11.85 -10.85
CA LEU A 350 15.68 -12.99 -11.38
C LEU A 350 14.57 -12.51 -12.32
N LEU A 351 13.85 -11.45 -11.95
CA LEU A 351 12.82 -10.89 -12.82
C LEU A 351 13.43 -10.40 -14.15
N LYS A 352 14.59 -9.73 -14.08
CA LYS A 352 15.34 -9.28 -15.26
C LYS A 352 15.73 -10.44 -16.17
N ARG A 353 16.21 -11.54 -15.60
CA ARG A 353 16.63 -12.76 -16.32
C ARG A 353 15.47 -13.43 -17.05
N HIS A 354 14.31 -13.51 -16.39
CA HIS A 354 13.13 -14.20 -16.90
C HIS A 354 12.20 -13.32 -17.75
N HIS A 355 12.42 -11.99 -17.79
CA HIS A 355 11.56 -11.06 -18.50
C HIS A 355 11.64 -11.25 -20.03
N ARG A 356 10.48 -11.43 -20.65
CA ARG A 356 10.32 -11.65 -22.09
C ARG A 356 9.58 -10.52 -22.81
N GLY A 357 9.75 -9.29 -22.33
CA GLY A 357 9.19 -8.08 -22.96
C GLY A 357 7.75 -7.73 -22.54
N ARG A 358 7.03 -8.61 -21.82
CA ARG A 358 5.66 -8.35 -21.34
C ARG A 358 5.64 -8.04 -19.84
N MET A 359 4.76 -7.13 -19.44
CA MET A 359 4.47 -6.80 -18.04
C MET A 359 2.96 -6.89 -17.76
N PRO A 360 2.55 -7.49 -16.64
CA PRO A 360 3.38 -8.26 -15.71
C PRO A 360 3.96 -9.51 -16.38
N LEU A 361 5.00 -10.09 -15.76
CA LEU A 361 5.54 -11.39 -16.16
C LEU A 361 4.43 -12.44 -16.10
N GLY A 362 4.34 -13.27 -17.13
CA GLY A 362 3.33 -14.32 -17.24
C GLY A 362 3.42 -15.38 -16.14
N ARG A 363 2.42 -16.26 -16.07
CA ARG A 363 2.35 -17.29 -15.04
C ARG A 363 3.54 -18.26 -15.10
N GLU A 364 4.00 -18.65 -16.30
CA GLU A 364 5.15 -19.55 -16.45
C GLU A 364 6.44 -18.91 -15.94
N GLU A 365 6.72 -17.66 -16.34
CA GLU A 365 7.87 -16.88 -15.87
C GLU A 365 7.80 -16.68 -14.35
N THR A 366 6.61 -16.36 -13.83
CA THR A 366 6.35 -16.24 -12.38
C THR A 366 6.71 -17.53 -11.65
N LEU A 367 6.27 -18.68 -12.13
CA LEU A 367 6.57 -19.97 -11.52
C LEU A 367 8.06 -20.37 -11.64
N ALA A 368 8.72 -20.01 -12.73
CA ALA A 368 10.15 -20.21 -12.89
C ALA A 368 10.96 -19.36 -11.89
N ILE A 369 10.62 -18.07 -11.76
CA ILE A 369 11.24 -17.18 -10.78
C ILE A 369 11.09 -17.74 -9.36
N LEU A 370 9.90 -18.21 -8.99
CA LEU A 370 9.65 -18.68 -7.62
C LEU A 370 10.43 -19.96 -7.25
N LYS A 371 10.92 -20.73 -8.21
CA LYS A 371 11.80 -21.88 -7.96
C LYS A 371 13.21 -21.45 -7.53
N GLU A 372 13.65 -20.28 -7.99
CA GLU A 372 14.99 -19.74 -7.73
C GLU A 372 14.96 -18.61 -6.69
N ALA A 373 13.78 -18.08 -6.38
CA ALA A 373 13.63 -16.89 -5.55
C ALA A 373 14.11 -17.11 -4.11
N ARG A 374 14.72 -16.07 -3.57
CA ARG A 374 15.13 -16.01 -2.18
C ARG A 374 13.98 -15.43 -1.35
N PHE A 375 13.66 -16.12 -0.27
CA PHE A 375 12.73 -15.66 0.75
C PHE A 375 13.46 -15.65 2.08
N GLY A 376 13.40 -14.51 2.78
CA GLY A 376 13.93 -14.41 4.13
C GLY A 376 13.10 -15.20 5.15
N PRO A 377 13.58 -15.33 6.40
CA PRO A 377 12.80 -15.92 7.48
C PRO A 377 11.55 -15.05 7.76
N PRO A 378 10.54 -15.58 8.49
CA PRO A 378 9.40 -14.79 8.90
C PRO A 378 9.81 -13.58 9.75
N ALA A 379 9.23 -12.40 9.50
CA ALA A 379 9.45 -11.20 10.29
C ALA A 379 8.91 -11.32 11.73
N GLY A 380 9.30 -10.39 12.60
CA GLY A 380 9.03 -10.43 14.04
C GLY A 380 7.56 -10.67 14.40
N PHE A 381 6.62 -9.96 13.76
CA PHE A 381 5.19 -10.18 13.96
C PHE A 381 4.77 -11.63 13.67
N PHE A 382 5.20 -12.19 12.54
CA PHE A 382 4.81 -13.55 12.15
C PHE A 382 5.51 -14.63 12.97
N GLN A 383 6.69 -14.36 13.51
CA GLN A 383 7.33 -15.26 14.48
C GLN A 383 6.51 -15.37 15.77
N LEU A 384 5.95 -14.26 16.25
CA LEU A 384 5.10 -14.24 17.45
C LEU A 384 3.69 -14.80 17.17
N HIS A 385 3.10 -14.41 16.05
CA HIS A 385 1.74 -14.79 15.67
C HIS A 385 1.66 -16.24 15.20
N GLY A 386 2.69 -16.73 14.50
CA GLY A 386 2.76 -18.03 13.84
C GLY A 386 3.25 -19.23 14.67
N LYS A 387 3.49 -19.10 15.99
CA LYS A 387 3.91 -20.23 16.85
C LYS A 387 2.90 -21.37 16.95
N GLY A 388 1.84 -21.36 16.15
CA GLY A 388 0.86 -22.45 15.99
C GLY A 388 0.90 -23.21 14.66
N ASP A 389 1.75 -22.80 13.69
CA ASP A 389 1.71 -23.35 12.33
C ASP A 389 2.87 -24.33 12.01
N ARG A 390 3.55 -24.86 13.06
CA ARG A 390 4.63 -25.84 12.89
C ARG A 390 4.16 -27.22 12.44
N GLY A 391 2.87 -27.40 12.16
CA GLY A 391 2.26 -28.69 11.77
C GLY A 391 2.00 -28.89 10.28
N ARG A 392 2.33 -27.92 9.38
CA ARG A 392 2.05 -28.03 7.94
C ARG A 392 3.27 -27.92 7.02
N ARG A 393 4.47 -28.14 7.53
CA ARG A 393 5.66 -28.39 6.70
C ARG A 393 5.97 -29.89 6.77
N ALA A 394 5.24 -30.69 6.08
CA ALA A 394 5.55 -32.06 5.63
C ALA A 394 4.22 -32.73 5.24
N ARG A 395 3.90 -32.60 3.99
CA ARG A 395 3.33 -33.70 3.16
C ARG A 395 2.97 -33.14 1.79
#